data_2cc2654f3bbe1599b1d457ef5f2c5529
#
_entry.id   2cc2654f3bbe1599b1d457ef5f2c5529
#
_cell.length_a   1.000
_cell.length_b   1.000
_cell.length_c   1.000
_cell.angle_alpha   90.00
_cell.angle_beta   90.00
_cell.angle_gamma   90.00
#
_symmetry.space_group_name_H-M   'P 1'
#
loop_
_entity.id
_entity.type
_entity.pdbx_description
1 polymer ?
#
loop_
_entity_poly.entity_id
_entity_poly.type
_entity_poly.pdbx_seq_one_letter_code
_entity_poly.pdbx_strand_id
1 'polypeptide(L)'
;MNKQVSFKDLGLIDYKQCWDFQEQLFAEILAVKSSNRKENKEVDTKNYLIFCEHPHVYTLGKSGDEKNLLVNEDYLKSRGATFHKINRGGDITYHGPGQIVGYPILDLDNFFTDIHKYLRFLEEAVILTLKEYGLESERSPGETGVWFDVGTPKARKICALGVKSSRWV
;
A
#
# COMPACT_ATOMS: atom_id res chain seq x y z
N MET A 1 -4.79 -17.96 15.63
CA MET A 1 -4.86 -16.56 15.09
C MET A 1 -3.62 -15.81 15.53
N ASN A 2 -2.74 -15.49 14.61
CA ASN A 2 -1.48 -14.79 14.85
C ASN A 2 -1.64 -13.28 14.59
N LYS A 3 -1.58 -12.44 15.62
CA LYS A 3 -1.64 -10.98 15.51
C LYS A 3 -0.28 -10.29 15.53
N GLN A 4 0.81 -11.06 15.58
CA GLN A 4 2.15 -10.50 15.49
C GLN A 4 2.42 -10.01 14.07
N VAL A 5 2.95 -8.80 13.95
CA VAL A 5 3.34 -8.19 12.68
C VAL A 5 4.85 -7.99 12.70
N SER A 6 5.54 -8.61 11.74
CA SER A 6 6.99 -8.44 11.56
C SER A 6 7.24 -7.15 10.78
N PHE A 7 7.92 -6.20 11.41
CA PHE A 7 8.33 -4.95 10.76
C PHE A 7 9.63 -5.16 9.97
N LYS A 8 9.69 -4.55 8.79
CA LYS A 8 10.89 -4.51 7.93
C LYS A 8 11.06 -3.11 7.35
N ASP A 9 12.23 -2.53 7.55
CA ASP A 9 12.64 -1.33 6.82
C ASP A 9 13.64 -1.74 5.73
N LEU A 10 13.31 -1.44 4.47
CA LEU A 10 14.13 -1.76 3.31
C LEU A 10 14.95 -0.55 2.81
N GLY A 11 14.81 0.61 3.45
CA GLY A 11 15.45 1.83 3.02
C GLY A 11 15.06 2.23 1.59
N LEU A 12 16.00 2.82 0.86
CA LEU A 12 15.80 3.16 -0.55
C LEU A 12 15.98 1.90 -1.42
N ILE A 13 14.91 1.45 -2.06
CA ILE A 13 14.89 0.22 -2.86
C ILE A 13 14.19 0.45 -4.20
N ASP A 14 14.67 -0.20 -5.26
CA ASP A 14 13.98 -0.23 -6.56
C ASP A 14 12.56 -0.77 -6.42
N TYR A 15 11.61 -0.14 -7.14
CA TYR A 15 10.20 -0.48 -7.04
C TYR A 15 9.92 -1.95 -7.42
N LYS A 16 10.51 -2.43 -8.52
CA LYS A 16 10.27 -3.80 -8.99
C LYS A 16 10.84 -4.83 -8.02
N GLN A 17 12.01 -4.58 -7.45
CA GLN A 17 12.60 -5.46 -6.44
C GLN A 17 11.73 -5.54 -5.19
N CYS A 18 11.24 -4.39 -4.70
CA CYS A 18 10.32 -4.35 -3.57
C CYS A 18 8.99 -5.05 -3.88
N TRP A 19 8.44 -4.84 -5.07
CA TRP A 19 7.22 -5.51 -5.51
C TRP A 19 7.38 -7.03 -5.57
N ASP A 20 8.48 -7.55 -6.14
CA ASP A 20 8.76 -8.99 -6.18
C ASP A 20 8.86 -9.58 -4.76
N PHE A 21 9.49 -8.86 -3.85
CA PHE A 21 9.56 -9.27 -2.45
C PHE A 21 8.16 -9.32 -1.78
N GLN A 22 7.31 -8.34 -2.05
CA GLN A 22 5.92 -8.36 -1.56
C GLN A 22 5.13 -9.54 -2.12
N GLU A 23 5.23 -9.80 -3.42
CA GLU A 23 4.54 -10.94 -4.07
C GLU A 23 5.03 -12.28 -3.50
N GLN A 24 6.31 -12.41 -3.16
CA GLN A 24 6.83 -13.60 -2.48
C GLN A 24 6.17 -13.79 -1.11
N LEU A 25 6.16 -12.78 -0.25
CA LEU A 25 5.55 -12.86 1.09
C LEU A 25 4.04 -13.14 1.00
N PHE A 26 3.38 -12.50 0.05
CA PHE A 26 1.96 -12.72 -0.22
C PHE A 26 1.69 -14.17 -0.63
N ALA A 27 2.50 -14.73 -1.53
CA ALA A 27 2.39 -16.13 -1.97
C ALA A 27 2.67 -17.12 -0.83
N GLU A 28 3.64 -16.84 0.03
CA GLU A 28 3.94 -17.67 1.21
C GLU A 28 2.72 -17.76 2.14
N ILE A 29 2.07 -16.64 2.44
CA ILE A 29 0.86 -16.62 3.28
C ILE A 29 -0.26 -17.43 2.61
N LEU A 30 -0.50 -17.21 1.31
CA LEU A 30 -1.53 -17.95 0.57
C LEU A 30 -1.25 -19.47 0.51
N ALA A 31 0.02 -19.88 0.42
CA ALA A 31 0.42 -21.29 0.44
C ALA A 31 0.06 -21.94 1.78
N VAL A 32 0.37 -21.29 2.91
CA VAL A 32 -0.01 -21.78 4.25
C VAL A 32 -1.53 -21.91 4.38
N LYS A 33 -2.30 -20.87 3.99
CA LYS A 33 -3.77 -20.92 4.00
C LYS A 33 -4.32 -22.07 3.14
N SER A 34 -3.73 -22.29 1.96
CA SER A 34 -4.13 -23.38 1.07
C SER A 34 -3.83 -24.75 1.66
N SER A 35 -2.64 -24.95 2.25
CA SER A 35 -2.26 -26.20 2.92
C SER A 35 -3.18 -26.48 4.11
N ASN A 36 -3.41 -25.47 4.99
CA ASN A 36 -4.32 -25.59 6.11
C ASN A 36 -5.71 -26.10 5.68
N ARG A 37 -6.25 -25.51 4.61
CA ARG A 37 -7.57 -25.91 4.09
C ARG A 37 -7.59 -27.34 3.52
N LYS A 38 -6.52 -27.73 2.79
CA LYS A 38 -6.44 -29.04 2.14
C LYS A 38 -6.19 -30.18 3.12
N GLU A 39 -5.37 -29.92 4.13
CA GLU A 39 -4.85 -30.93 5.03
C GLU A 39 -5.51 -30.88 6.42
N ASN A 40 -6.51 -29.99 6.57
CA ASN A 40 -7.20 -29.72 7.85
C ASN A 40 -6.20 -29.42 8.98
N LYS A 41 -5.22 -28.54 8.69
CA LYS A 41 -4.20 -28.08 9.62
C LYS A 41 -4.49 -26.66 10.11
N GLU A 42 -3.90 -26.27 11.24
CA GLU A 42 -4.00 -24.94 11.83
C GLU A 42 -2.61 -24.32 12.02
N VAL A 43 -1.85 -24.24 10.93
CA VAL A 43 -0.55 -23.55 10.95
C VAL A 43 -0.79 -22.03 10.87
N ASP A 44 -0.22 -21.28 11.82
CA ASP A 44 -0.34 -19.82 11.85
C ASP A 44 0.31 -19.19 10.62
N THR A 45 -0.40 -18.24 10.01
CA THR A 45 0.13 -17.38 8.97
C THR A 45 0.92 -16.22 9.55
N LYS A 46 1.87 -15.68 8.78
CA LYS A 46 2.66 -14.51 9.17
C LYS A 46 2.00 -13.23 8.68
N ASN A 47 2.31 -12.12 9.34
CA ASN A 47 1.92 -10.78 8.91
C ASN A 47 3.15 -9.88 8.86
N TYR A 48 3.19 -8.96 7.90
CA TYR A 48 4.32 -8.08 7.68
C TYR A 48 3.86 -6.63 7.51
N LEU A 49 4.68 -5.71 7.99
CA LEU A 49 4.65 -4.30 7.64
C LEU A 49 6.02 -3.92 7.10
N ILE A 50 6.07 -3.52 5.84
CA ILE A 50 7.29 -3.11 5.17
C ILE A 50 7.25 -1.61 4.99
N PHE A 51 8.33 -0.91 5.37
CA PHE A 51 8.55 0.48 5.00
C PHE A 51 9.74 0.57 4.06
N CYS A 52 9.67 1.50 3.13
CA CYS A 52 10.76 1.82 2.22
C CYS A 52 10.57 3.23 1.61
N GLU A 53 11.58 3.66 0.87
CA GLU A 53 11.51 4.72 -0.12
C GLU A 53 11.81 4.14 -1.50
N HIS A 54 11.32 4.78 -2.55
CA HIS A 54 11.63 4.41 -3.93
C HIS A 54 12.35 5.53 -4.68
N PRO A 55 13.21 5.20 -5.65
CA PRO A 55 13.55 6.13 -6.71
C PRO A 55 12.30 6.63 -7.44
N HIS A 56 12.44 7.64 -8.28
CA HIS A 56 11.31 8.18 -9.02
C HIS A 56 10.58 7.11 -9.84
N VAL A 57 9.33 6.83 -9.47
CA VAL A 57 8.51 5.82 -10.13
C VAL A 57 7.04 6.24 -10.19
N TYR A 58 6.42 6.01 -11.34
CA TYR A 58 4.97 6.10 -11.51
C TYR A 58 4.38 4.70 -11.57
N THR A 59 3.27 4.49 -10.88
CA THR A 59 2.53 3.22 -10.89
C THR A 59 1.09 3.46 -11.33
N LEU A 60 0.59 2.67 -12.26
CA LEU A 60 -0.79 2.70 -12.70
C LEU A 60 -1.55 1.50 -12.13
N GLY A 61 -2.57 1.76 -11.34
CA GLY A 61 -3.45 0.74 -10.78
C GLY A 61 -4.49 0.24 -11.78
N LYS A 62 -5.26 -0.78 -11.38
CA LYS A 62 -6.27 -1.43 -12.25
C LYS A 62 -7.36 -0.51 -12.80
N SER A 63 -7.72 0.52 -12.03
CA SER A 63 -8.79 1.46 -12.38
C SER A 63 -8.28 2.69 -13.12
N GLY A 64 -6.96 2.78 -13.32
CA GLY A 64 -6.33 3.95 -13.92
C GLY A 64 -6.38 3.95 -15.44
N ASP A 65 -6.42 5.15 -16.02
CA ASP A 65 -6.25 5.38 -17.45
C ASP A 65 -4.80 5.80 -17.74
N GLU A 66 -4.16 5.14 -18.71
CA GLU A 66 -2.80 5.49 -19.16
C GLU A 66 -2.67 6.95 -19.62
N LYS A 67 -3.76 7.56 -20.06
CA LYS A 67 -3.83 8.99 -20.42
C LYS A 67 -3.56 9.92 -19.23
N ASN A 68 -3.67 9.42 -18.00
CA ASN A 68 -3.32 10.16 -16.80
C ASN A 68 -1.79 10.29 -16.63
N LEU A 69 -1.00 9.50 -17.35
CA LEU A 69 0.43 9.73 -17.52
C LEU A 69 0.65 10.78 -18.62
N LEU A 70 0.83 12.03 -18.22
CA LEU A 70 0.89 13.19 -19.12
C LEU A 70 2.20 13.30 -19.94
N VAL A 71 3.11 12.33 -19.77
CA VAL A 71 4.41 12.27 -20.44
C VAL A 71 4.68 10.86 -20.97
N ASN A 72 5.50 10.73 -21.99
CA ASN A 72 5.89 9.43 -22.52
C ASN A 72 7.03 8.78 -21.73
N GLU A 73 7.28 7.50 -21.97
CA GLU A 73 8.31 6.73 -21.26
C GLU A 73 9.73 7.26 -21.51
N ASP A 74 10.03 7.79 -22.70
CA ASP A 74 11.36 8.32 -23.02
C ASP A 74 11.64 9.59 -22.19
N TYR A 75 10.62 10.43 -21.98
CA TYR A 75 10.74 11.57 -21.07
C TYR A 75 10.97 11.11 -19.64
N LEU A 76 10.24 10.10 -19.16
CA LEU A 76 10.44 9.55 -17.82
C LEU A 76 11.88 9.03 -17.64
N LYS A 77 12.37 8.24 -18.60
CA LYS A 77 13.75 7.73 -18.60
C LYS A 77 14.77 8.85 -18.56
N SER A 78 14.56 9.93 -19.32
CA SER A 78 15.44 11.11 -19.32
C SER A 78 15.50 11.82 -17.97
N ARG A 79 14.49 11.62 -17.11
CA ARG A 79 14.39 12.15 -15.76
C ARG A 79 14.75 11.12 -14.67
N GLY A 80 15.26 9.95 -15.05
CA GLY A 80 15.58 8.87 -14.11
C GLY A 80 14.35 8.26 -13.45
N ALA A 81 13.17 8.40 -14.06
CA ALA A 81 11.93 7.85 -13.53
C ALA A 81 11.51 6.59 -14.29
N THR A 82 10.85 5.66 -13.60
CA THR A 82 10.30 4.43 -14.17
C THR A 82 8.77 4.45 -14.15
N PHE A 83 8.15 3.55 -14.92
CA PHE A 83 6.70 3.38 -14.97
C PHE A 83 6.34 1.90 -14.90
N HIS A 84 5.38 1.56 -14.05
CA HIS A 84 4.88 0.18 -13.88
C HIS A 84 3.36 0.13 -13.87
N LYS A 85 2.78 -0.79 -14.65
CA LYS A 85 1.38 -1.18 -14.52
C LYS A 85 1.27 -2.27 -13.47
N ILE A 86 0.39 -2.08 -12.49
CA ILE A 86 0.29 -2.96 -11.32
C ILE A 86 -1.18 -3.30 -11.02
N ASN A 87 -1.39 -4.24 -10.13
CA ASN A 87 -2.71 -4.79 -9.85
C ASN A 87 -3.36 -4.30 -8.53
N ARG A 88 -2.85 -3.20 -7.92
CA ARG A 88 -3.54 -2.53 -6.81
C ARG A 88 -4.79 -1.79 -7.28
N GLY A 89 -5.69 -1.46 -6.36
CA GLY A 89 -6.78 -0.52 -6.62
C GLY A 89 -6.27 0.91 -6.85
N GLY A 90 -7.10 1.75 -7.47
CA GLY A 90 -6.81 3.16 -7.75
C GLY A 90 -6.17 3.41 -9.12
N ASP A 91 -5.85 4.67 -9.36
CA ASP A 91 -5.33 5.24 -10.59
C ASP A 91 -3.80 5.41 -10.54
N ILE A 92 -3.26 6.37 -11.30
CA ILE A 92 -1.83 6.68 -11.30
C ILE A 92 -1.37 7.20 -9.94
N THR A 93 -0.18 6.81 -9.55
CA THR A 93 0.48 7.26 -8.31
C THR A 93 1.97 7.44 -8.59
N TYR A 94 2.55 8.47 -8.01
CA TYR A 94 3.99 8.71 -8.02
C TYR A 94 4.59 8.37 -6.67
N HIS A 95 5.77 7.73 -6.69
CA HIS A 95 6.65 7.58 -5.54
C HIS A 95 8.02 8.16 -5.87
N GLY A 96 8.70 8.70 -4.87
CA GLY A 96 10.03 9.28 -5.03
C GLY A 96 10.76 9.47 -3.71
N PRO A 97 12.04 9.88 -3.75
CA PRO A 97 12.85 10.10 -2.56
C PRO A 97 12.20 11.07 -1.56
N GLY A 98 12.29 10.74 -0.26
CA GLY A 98 11.63 11.48 0.82
C GLY A 98 10.17 11.11 1.06
N GLN A 99 9.58 10.23 0.23
CA GLN A 99 8.24 9.70 0.46
C GLN A 99 8.33 8.33 1.15
N ILE A 100 7.82 8.24 2.37
CA ILE A 100 7.68 6.96 3.06
C ILE A 100 6.57 6.16 2.39
N VAL A 101 6.89 4.93 1.98
CA VAL A 101 5.93 3.99 1.40
C VAL A 101 5.78 2.81 2.35
N GLY A 102 4.53 2.51 2.74
CA GLY A 102 4.20 1.41 3.63
C GLY A 102 3.43 0.30 2.90
N TYR A 103 3.88 -0.95 3.05
CA TYR A 103 3.23 -2.13 2.50
C TYR A 103 2.87 -3.11 3.62
N PRO A 104 1.64 -3.01 4.16
CA PRO A 104 1.13 -4.04 5.06
C PRO A 104 0.71 -5.27 4.23
N ILE A 105 1.27 -6.44 4.55
CA ILE A 105 0.93 -7.73 3.97
C ILE A 105 0.42 -8.60 5.12
N LEU A 106 -0.90 -8.61 5.29
CA LEU A 106 -1.56 -9.16 6.45
C LEU A 106 -2.54 -10.26 6.04
N ASP A 107 -2.57 -11.35 6.79
CA ASP A 107 -3.70 -12.28 6.74
C ASP A 107 -4.84 -11.71 7.60
N LEU A 108 -5.85 -11.15 6.96
CA LEU A 108 -6.97 -10.51 7.64
C LEU A 108 -7.85 -11.52 8.42
N ASP A 109 -7.76 -12.83 8.15
CA ASP A 109 -8.42 -13.83 8.99
C ASP A 109 -7.87 -13.81 10.44
N ASN A 110 -6.64 -13.32 10.63
CA ASN A 110 -6.06 -13.11 11.97
C ASN A 110 -6.65 -11.90 12.71
N PHE A 111 -7.35 -11.00 12.03
CA PHE A 111 -7.85 -9.74 12.56
C PHE A 111 -9.37 -9.61 12.36
N PHE A 112 -9.80 -9.34 11.14
CA PHE A 112 -11.19 -9.22 10.71
C PHE A 112 -11.28 -9.23 9.18
N THR A 113 -12.36 -9.78 8.62
CA THR A 113 -12.57 -9.93 7.18
C THR A 113 -13.50 -8.84 6.63
N ASP A 114 -13.00 -7.61 6.58
CA ASP A 114 -13.70 -6.43 6.06
C ASP A 114 -12.69 -5.44 5.48
N ILE A 115 -12.65 -5.33 4.16
CA ILE A 115 -11.71 -4.46 3.44
C ILE A 115 -11.98 -2.97 3.67
N HIS A 116 -13.25 -2.57 3.79
CA HIS A 116 -13.58 -1.17 4.07
C HIS A 116 -13.12 -0.76 5.47
N LYS A 117 -13.37 -1.61 6.45
CA LYS A 117 -12.89 -1.43 7.82
C LYS A 117 -11.36 -1.40 7.86
N TYR A 118 -10.70 -2.28 7.10
CA TYR A 118 -9.25 -2.31 6.98
C TYR A 118 -8.70 -0.97 6.49
N LEU A 119 -9.23 -0.44 5.38
CA LEU A 119 -8.84 0.87 4.87
C LEU A 119 -9.05 1.99 5.91
N ARG A 120 -10.18 2.00 6.61
CA ARG A 120 -10.43 3.00 7.68
C ARG A 120 -9.42 2.90 8.83
N PHE A 121 -8.98 1.69 9.18
CA PHE A 121 -7.93 1.52 10.20
C PHE A 121 -6.55 1.97 9.73
N LEU A 122 -6.20 1.75 8.46
CA LEU A 122 -4.96 2.28 7.90
C LEU A 122 -4.95 3.80 7.90
N GLU A 123 -6.06 4.43 7.51
CA GLU A 123 -6.19 5.89 7.60
C GLU A 123 -6.08 6.40 9.03
N GLU A 124 -6.74 5.73 9.99
CA GLU A 124 -6.65 6.09 11.40
C GLU A 124 -5.22 6.02 11.92
N ALA A 125 -4.49 4.96 11.58
CA ALA A 125 -3.10 4.81 11.97
C ALA A 125 -2.24 5.99 11.46
N VAL A 126 -2.46 6.43 10.22
CA VAL A 126 -1.76 7.59 9.65
C VAL A 126 -2.18 8.89 10.35
N ILE A 127 -3.49 9.10 10.59
CA ILE A 127 -3.99 10.28 11.30
C ILE A 127 -3.38 10.39 12.70
N LEU A 128 -3.36 9.29 13.44
CA LEU A 128 -2.76 9.26 14.77
C LEU A 128 -1.24 9.52 14.72
N THR A 129 -0.56 8.95 13.74
CA THR A 129 0.87 9.20 13.55
C THR A 129 1.15 10.68 13.25
N LEU A 130 0.40 11.30 12.34
CA LEU A 130 0.56 12.71 12.00
C LEU A 130 0.29 13.62 13.20
N LYS A 131 -0.66 13.24 14.06
CA LYS A 131 -0.96 13.98 15.30
C LYS A 131 0.23 14.02 16.26
N GLU A 132 1.04 12.94 16.35
CA GLU A 132 2.28 12.94 17.15
C GLU A 132 3.31 13.97 16.65
N TYR A 133 3.22 14.36 15.37
CA TYR A 133 4.03 15.44 14.77
C TYR A 133 3.35 16.82 14.83
N GLY A 134 2.23 16.94 15.54
CA GLY A 134 1.47 18.19 15.63
C GLY A 134 0.73 18.57 14.35
N LEU A 135 0.47 17.61 13.46
CA LEU A 135 -0.22 17.81 12.20
C LEU A 135 -1.67 17.28 12.29
N GLU A 136 -2.62 18.20 12.21
CA GLU A 136 -4.05 17.86 12.20
C GLU A 136 -4.46 17.43 10.79
N SER A 137 -4.92 16.19 10.66
CA SER A 137 -5.33 15.59 9.39
C SER A 137 -6.64 14.82 9.55
N GLU A 138 -7.33 14.59 8.45
CA GLU A 138 -8.66 14.00 8.46
C GLU A 138 -8.94 13.15 7.21
N ARG A 139 -10.08 12.46 7.21
CA ARG A 139 -10.62 11.77 6.02
C ARG A 139 -11.45 12.74 5.19
N SER A 140 -11.38 12.62 3.86
CA SER A 140 -12.28 13.33 2.96
C SER A 140 -13.51 12.47 2.64
N PRO A 141 -14.75 12.99 2.73
CA PRO A 141 -15.94 12.24 2.41
C PRO A 141 -15.93 11.71 0.96
N GLY A 142 -16.18 10.41 0.80
CA GLY A 142 -16.19 9.75 -0.52
C GLY A 142 -14.81 9.41 -1.09
N GLU A 143 -13.73 9.81 -0.43
CA GLU A 143 -12.35 9.58 -0.86
C GLU A 143 -11.63 8.58 0.05
N THR A 144 -10.64 7.89 -0.50
CA THR A 144 -9.71 7.07 0.29
C THR A 144 -8.40 7.82 0.49
N GLY A 145 -7.87 7.74 1.72
CA GLY A 145 -6.61 8.40 2.09
C GLY A 145 -6.78 9.40 3.22
N VAL A 146 -5.67 10.05 3.57
CA VAL A 146 -5.62 11.08 4.64
C VAL A 146 -5.30 12.43 4.02
N TRP A 147 -5.97 13.45 4.50
CA TRP A 147 -5.97 14.78 3.89
C TRP A 147 -5.75 15.89 4.90
N PHE A 148 -5.33 17.04 4.39
CA PHE A 148 -5.36 18.30 5.08
C PHE A 148 -6.37 19.23 4.42
N ASP A 149 -6.90 20.16 5.20
CA ASP A 149 -7.73 21.30 4.77
C ASP A 149 -8.96 20.87 3.93
N VAL A 150 -9.59 19.73 4.28
CA VAL A 150 -10.78 19.20 3.58
C VAL A 150 -11.90 20.25 3.56
N GLY A 151 -12.61 20.33 2.41
CA GLY A 151 -13.68 21.32 2.22
C GLY A 151 -13.20 22.73 1.88
N THR A 152 -11.90 22.94 1.71
CA THR A 152 -11.33 24.23 1.32
C THR A 152 -10.60 24.13 -0.03
N PRO A 153 -10.31 25.28 -0.72
CA PRO A 153 -9.49 25.27 -1.93
C PRO A 153 -8.03 24.83 -1.70
N LYS A 154 -7.61 24.65 -0.45
CA LYS A 154 -6.26 24.16 -0.08
C LYS A 154 -6.23 22.68 0.24
N ALA A 155 -7.34 21.97 0.04
CA ALA A 155 -7.41 20.52 0.30
C ALA A 155 -6.31 19.77 -0.43
N ARG A 156 -5.56 18.93 0.31
CA ARG A 156 -4.44 18.14 -0.22
C ARG A 156 -4.32 16.81 0.49
N LYS A 157 -4.02 15.79 -0.27
CA LYS A 157 -3.84 14.43 0.24
C LYS A 157 -2.41 14.24 0.73
N ILE A 158 -2.24 13.91 2.01
CA ILE A 158 -0.93 13.57 2.59
C ILE A 158 -0.62 12.08 2.50
N CYS A 159 -1.63 11.22 2.54
CA CYS A 159 -1.45 9.79 2.38
C CYS A 159 -2.46 9.22 1.39
N ALA A 160 -1.98 8.58 0.33
CA ALA A 160 -2.78 7.80 -0.61
C ALA A 160 -2.75 6.33 -0.20
N LEU A 161 -3.89 5.65 -0.34
CA LEU A 161 -4.05 4.24 0.00
C LEU A 161 -4.67 3.49 -1.18
N GLY A 162 -4.08 2.37 -1.55
CA GLY A 162 -4.62 1.45 -2.53
C GLY A 162 -4.25 0.02 -2.16
N VAL A 163 -5.23 -0.86 -2.06
CA VAL A 163 -5.02 -2.24 -1.62
C VAL A 163 -5.34 -3.25 -2.72
N LYS A 164 -4.67 -4.39 -2.65
CA LYS A 164 -4.98 -5.62 -3.37
C LYS A 164 -5.34 -6.66 -2.32
N SER A 165 -6.35 -7.43 -2.54
CA SER A 165 -6.68 -8.56 -1.65
C SER A 165 -6.99 -9.81 -2.45
N SER A 166 -6.56 -10.97 -1.92
CA SER A 166 -6.95 -12.29 -2.37
C SER A 166 -7.05 -13.21 -1.16
N ARG A 167 -8.21 -13.85 -0.97
CA ARG A 167 -8.47 -14.75 0.16
C ARG A 167 -8.15 -14.10 1.52
N TRP A 168 -8.46 -12.82 1.68
CA TRP A 168 -8.21 -12.02 2.87
C TRP A 168 -6.72 -11.79 3.22
N VAL A 169 -5.83 -11.90 2.26
CA VAL A 169 -4.44 -11.43 2.35
C VAL A 169 -4.27 -10.20 1.50
#